data_508ca3cb4f52d8237c8285bf139b276d
#
_entry.id   508ca3cb4f52d8237c8285bf139b276d
#
_cell.length_a   1.000
_cell.length_b   1.000
_cell.length_c   1.000
_cell.angle_alpha   90.00
_cell.angle_beta   90.00
_cell.angle_gamma   90.00
#
_symmetry.space_group_name_H-M   'P 1'
#
loop_
_entity.id
_entity.type
_entity.pdbx_description
1 polymer ?
#
loop_
_entity_poly.entity_id
_entity_poly.type
_entity_poly.pdbx_seq_one_letter_code
_entity_poly.pdbx_strand_id
1 'polypeptide(L)'
;GLGDVYKRQPPNIAERRQKELQDMMQRQEQFQQDAQQQMAKAQNDAMAPIYQKLDNAIKAVGAAEGVIYIFDLARTSIPYVNESQSINLTSKVKANLGIK
;
A
#
# COMPACT_ATOMS: atom_id res chain seq x y z
N GLY A 1 -41.63 -40.78 17.21
CA GLY A 1 -40.22 -41.08 17.48
C GLY A 1 -39.29 -39.91 17.14
N LEU A 2 -38.06 -40.03 17.57
CA LEU A 2 -37.04 -39.02 17.31
C LEU A 2 -36.85 -38.74 15.82
N GLY A 3 -36.95 -39.76 14.99
CA GLY A 3 -36.85 -39.61 13.54
C GLY A 3 -37.95 -38.75 12.93
N ASP A 4 -39.15 -38.77 13.51
CA ASP A 4 -40.27 -37.95 13.04
C ASP A 4 -40.10 -36.50 13.42
N VAL A 5 -39.48 -36.23 14.56
CA VAL A 5 -39.17 -34.85 14.97
C VAL A 5 -38.14 -34.24 14.03
N TYR A 6 -37.12 -34.99 13.66
CA TYR A 6 -36.11 -34.51 12.70
C TYR A 6 -36.69 -34.33 11.30
N LYS A 7 -37.60 -35.19 10.86
CA LYS A 7 -38.25 -35.07 9.58
C LYS A 7 -39.25 -33.91 9.51
N ARG A 8 -39.68 -33.42 10.67
CA ARG A 8 -40.63 -32.30 10.77
C ARG A 8 -39.96 -30.96 10.94
N GLN A 9 -38.59 -30.90 10.97
CA GLN A 9 -37.91 -29.60 10.98
C GLN A 9 -38.28 -28.84 9.71
N PRO A 10 -38.75 -27.59 9.84
CA PRO A 10 -39.10 -26.80 8.68
C PRO A 10 -37.89 -26.67 7.74
N PRO A 11 -38.07 -26.88 6.42
CA PRO A 11 -36.99 -26.72 5.45
C PRO A 11 -36.34 -25.34 5.52
N ASN A 12 -37.07 -24.32 5.97
CA ASN A 12 -36.58 -22.95 6.08
C ASN A 12 -35.51 -22.77 7.16
N ILE A 13 -35.37 -23.70 8.13
CA ILE A 13 -34.28 -23.62 9.12
C ILE A 13 -32.95 -23.92 8.47
N ALA A 14 -32.85 -24.94 7.64
CA ALA A 14 -31.65 -25.29 6.91
C ALA A 14 -31.27 -24.17 5.93
N GLU A 15 -32.25 -23.63 5.22
CA GLU A 15 -32.04 -22.51 4.30
C GLU A 15 -31.57 -21.26 5.05
N ARG A 16 -32.18 -20.97 6.21
CA ARG A 16 -31.78 -19.82 7.03
C ARG A 16 -30.35 -19.95 7.51
N ARG A 17 -29.95 -21.13 8.00
CA ARG A 17 -28.59 -21.38 8.46
C ARG A 17 -27.60 -21.26 7.32
N GLN A 18 -27.93 -21.77 6.15
CA GLN A 18 -27.08 -21.66 4.97
C GLN A 18 -26.91 -20.20 4.57
N LYS A 19 -27.98 -19.43 4.60
CA LYS A 19 -27.95 -18.00 4.30
C LYS A 19 -27.12 -17.24 5.34
N GLU A 20 -27.30 -17.54 6.62
CA GLU A 20 -26.50 -16.94 7.69
C GLU A 20 -25.01 -17.23 7.50
N LEU A 21 -24.68 -18.48 7.12
CA LEU A 21 -23.30 -18.85 6.85
C LEU A 21 -22.73 -18.07 5.66
N GLN A 22 -23.50 -17.96 4.58
CA GLN A 22 -23.09 -17.17 3.42
C GLN A 22 -22.91 -15.70 3.78
N ASP A 23 -23.82 -15.13 4.57
CA ASP A 23 -23.72 -13.74 5.02
C ASP A 23 -22.49 -13.53 5.89
N MET A 24 -22.17 -14.48 6.76
CA MET A 24 -20.96 -14.43 7.60
C MET A 24 -19.68 -14.48 6.74
N MET A 25 -19.66 -15.35 5.72
CA MET A 25 -18.54 -15.44 4.79
C MET A 25 -18.35 -14.14 4.01
N GLN A 26 -19.44 -13.55 3.54
CA GLN A 26 -19.40 -12.27 2.83
C GLN A 26 -18.89 -11.15 3.73
N ARG A 27 -19.34 -11.11 4.98
CA ARG A 27 -18.88 -10.11 5.96
C ARG A 27 -17.39 -10.28 6.26
N GLN A 28 -16.93 -11.52 6.37
CA GLN A 28 -15.52 -11.80 6.61
C GLN A 28 -14.67 -11.34 5.42
N GLU A 29 -15.11 -11.64 4.22
CA GLU A 29 -14.43 -11.21 2.99
C GLU A 29 -14.39 -9.69 2.90
N GLN A 30 -15.51 -9.03 3.17
CA GLN A 30 -15.60 -7.58 3.17
C GLN A 30 -14.69 -6.96 4.24
N PHE A 31 -14.64 -7.55 5.43
CA PHE A 31 -13.76 -7.12 6.50
C PHE A 31 -12.29 -7.21 6.07
N GLN A 32 -11.89 -8.30 5.42
CA GLN A 32 -10.52 -8.47 4.93
C GLN A 32 -10.16 -7.43 3.88
N GLN A 33 -11.08 -7.17 2.93
CA GLN A 33 -10.87 -6.16 1.91
C GLN A 33 -10.74 -4.76 2.53
N ASP A 34 -11.62 -4.43 3.46
CA ASP A 34 -11.60 -3.13 4.14
C ASP A 34 -10.30 -2.96 4.95
N ALA A 35 -9.86 -4.01 5.64
CA ALA A 35 -8.62 -3.99 6.39
C ALA A 35 -7.42 -3.76 5.47
N GLN A 36 -7.37 -4.41 4.32
CA GLN A 36 -6.30 -4.21 3.33
C GLN A 36 -6.30 -2.79 2.78
N GLN A 37 -7.48 -2.25 2.48
CA GLN A 37 -7.61 -0.87 2.01
C GLN A 37 -7.17 0.14 3.07
N GLN A 38 -7.55 -0.08 4.32
CA GLN A 38 -7.14 0.78 5.43
C GLN A 38 -5.64 0.73 5.66
N MET A 39 -5.02 -0.44 5.56
CA MET A 39 -3.57 -0.58 5.66
C MET A 39 -2.85 0.15 4.53
N ALA A 40 -3.31 -0.03 3.30
CA ALA A 40 -2.74 0.64 2.14
C ALA A 40 -2.85 2.16 2.28
N LYS A 41 -4.01 2.65 2.72
CA LYS A 41 -4.22 4.08 2.96
C LYS A 41 -3.31 4.60 4.06
N ALA A 42 -3.20 3.87 5.17
CA ALA A 42 -2.34 4.27 6.29
C ALA A 42 -0.88 4.35 5.86
N GLN A 43 -0.40 3.39 5.06
CA GLN A 43 0.96 3.41 4.52
C GLN A 43 1.18 4.60 3.59
N ASN A 44 0.24 4.87 2.69
CA ASN A 44 0.34 6.00 1.78
C ASN A 44 0.31 7.33 2.54
N ASP A 45 -0.57 7.46 3.53
CA ASP A 45 -0.67 8.67 4.35
C ASP A 45 0.60 8.90 5.17
N ALA A 46 1.22 7.82 5.68
CA ALA A 46 2.47 7.89 6.42
C ALA A 46 3.66 8.25 5.52
N MET A 47 3.68 7.75 4.29
CA MET A 47 4.78 7.99 3.35
C MET A 47 4.71 9.33 2.63
N ALA A 48 3.51 9.90 2.46
CA ALA A 48 3.33 11.16 1.72
C ALA A 48 4.21 12.30 2.25
N PRO A 49 4.25 12.60 3.57
CA PRO A 49 5.13 13.65 4.07
C PRO A 49 6.62 13.31 3.92
N ILE A 50 6.98 12.03 3.95
CA ILE A 50 8.37 11.58 3.75
C ILE A 50 8.80 11.85 2.31
N TYR A 51 7.96 11.48 1.33
CA TYR A 51 8.24 11.75 -0.07
C TYR A 51 8.26 13.25 -0.37
N GLN A 52 7.41 14.02 0.28
CA GLN A 52 7.42 15.47 0.12
C GLN A 52 8.74 16.10 0.60
N LYS A 53 9.24 15.67 1.74
CA LYS A 53 10.54 16.11 2.25
C LYS A 53 11.66 15.69 1.33
N LEU A 54 11.61 14.45 0.82
CA LEU A 54 12.60 13.94 -0.11
C LEU A 54 12.59 14.74 -1.41
N ASP A 55 11.44 15.02 -1.98
CA ASP A 55 11.30 15.79 -3.22
C ASP A 55 11.81 17.23 -3.04
N ASN A 56 11.51 17.84 -1.91
CA ASN A 56 12.02 19.17 -1.59
C ASN A 56 13.55 19.18 -1.46
N ALA A 57 14.12 18.14 -0.85
CA ALA A 57 15.58 17.98 -0.73
C ALA A 57 16.22 17.78 -2.11
N ILE A 58 15.62 16.97 -2.96
CA ILE A 58 16.08 16.73 -4.33
C ILE A 58 16.09 18.04 -5.13
N LYS A 59 15.01 18.82 -5.02
CA LYS A 59 14.91 20.12 -5.69
C LYS A 59 15.99 21.09 -5.22
N ALA A 60 16.22 21.15 -3.91
CA ALA A 60 17.25 22.04 -3.34
C ALA A 60 18.64 21.64 -3.82
N VAL A 61 18.96 20.35 -3.82
CA VAL A 61 20.26 19.84 -4.30
C VAL A 61 20.39 20.07 -5.79
N GLY A 62 19.36 19.83 -6.57
CA GLY A 62 19.37 20.05 -8.00
C GLY A 62 19.66 21.51 -8.35
N ALA A 63 19.04 22.44 -7.66
CA ALA A 63 19.27 23.86 -7.86
C ALA A 63 20.70 24.26 -7.47
N ALA A 64 21.21 23.74 -6.35
CA ALA A 64 22.57 24.03 -5.90
C ALA A 64 23.64 23.45 -6.83
N GLU A 65 23.41 22.28 -7.39
CA GLU A 65 24.34 21.61 -8.31
C GLU A 65 24.22 22.08 -9.76
N GLY A 66 23.15 22.80 -10.10
CA GLY A 66 22.93 23.32 -11.44
C GLY A 66 22.66 22.26 -12.49
N VAL A 67 22.10 21.11 -12.09
CA VAL A 67 21.74 20.03 -13.00
C VAL A 67 20.35 20.25 -13.60
N ILE A 68 20.13 19.71 -14.79
CA ILE A 68 18.85 19.85 -15.49
C ILE A 68 17.81 18.88 -14.92
N TYR A 69 18.21 17.64 -14.66
CA TYR A 69 17.35 16.59 -14.15
C TYR A 69 18.04 15.82 -13.03
N ILE A 70 17.26 15.43 -12.03
CA ILE A 70 17.66 14.43 -11.02
C ILE A 70 16.62 13.30 -11.09
N PHE A 71 17.08 12.06 -11.21
CA PHE A 71 16.24 10.87 -11.25
C PHE A 71 16.41 10.09 -9.95
N ASP A 72 15.29 9.76 -9.30
CA ASP A 72 15.27 8.85 -8.17
C ASP A 72 15.11 7.42 -8.71
N LEU A 73 16.21 6.67 -8.75
CA LEU A 73 16.23 5.34 -9.31
C LEU A 73 15.39 4.33 -8.51
N ALA A 74 15.10 4.65 -7.24
CA ALA A 74 14.23 3.80 -6.41
C ALA A 74 12.76 3.93 -6.82
N ARG A 75 12.33 5.11 -7.31
CA ARG A 75 10.94 5.38 -7.68
C ARG A 75 10.70 5.39 -9.19
N THR A 76 11.76 5.55 -9.97
CA THR A 76 11.68 5.67 -11.42
C THR A 76 12.49 4.58 -12.09
N SER A 77 11.86 3.86 -13.01
CA SER A 77 12.55 2.83 -13.78
C SER A 77 13.30 3.48 -14.95
N ILE A 78 14.63 3.43 -14.89
CA ILE A 78 15.51 3.92 -15.95
C ILE A 78 16.32 2.73 -16.47
N PRO A 79 16.15 2.35 -17.73
CA PRO A 79 16.78 1.14 -18.26
C PRO A 79 18.30 1.22 -18.37
N TYR A 80 18.85 2.40 -18.51
CA TYR A 80 20.29 2.57 -18.67
C TYR A 80 20.76 3.88 -18.04
N VAL A 81 21.84 3.77 -17.28
CA VAL A 81 22.54 4.93 -16.69
C VAL A 81 24.04 4.74 -16.94
N ASN A 82 24.68 5.71 -17.55
CA ASN A 82 26.13 5.71 -17.70
C ASN A 82 26.73 6.30 -16.41
N GLU A 83 27.25 5.45 -15.54
CA GLU A 83 27.79 5.86 -14.24
C GLU A 83 29.01 6.75 -14.36
N SER A 84 29.80 6.61 -15.42
CA SER A 84 31.00 7.44 -15.63
C SER A 84 30.69 8.90 -16.00
N GLN A 85 29.51 9.14 -16.59
CA GLN A 85 29.06 10.48 -16.99
C GLN A 85 27.94 11.03 -16.10
N SER A 86 27.39 10.20 -15.23
CA SER A 86 26.35 10.59 -14.29
C SER A 86 26.93 11.05 -12.98
N ILE A 87 26.24 11.95 -12.31
CA ILE A 87 26.61 12.42 -10.98
C ILE A 87 25.68 11.76 -9.97
N ASN A 88 26.27 11.10 -8.98
CA ASN A 88 25.50 10.52 -7.87
C ASN A 88 25.37 11.57 -6.77
N LEU A 89 24.15 12.07 -6.60
CA LEU A 89 23.84 13.11 -5.62
C LEU A 89 23.22 12.57 -4.33
N THR A 90 23.20 11.25 -4.16
CA THR A 90 22.58 10.61 -2.98
C THR A 90 23.12 11.16 -1.67
N SER A 91 24.44 11.29 -1.54
CA SER A 91 25.07 11.81 -0.33
C SER A 91 24.65 13.24 -0.02
N LYS A 92 24.53 14.08 -1.04
CA LYS A 92 24.11 15.47 -0.88
C LYS A 92 22.64 15.60 -0.50
N VAL A 93 21.79 14.75 -1.07
CA VAL A 93 20.37 14.69 -0.68
C VAL A 93 20.23 14.22 0.77
N LYS A 94 20.98 13.19 1.16
CA LYS A 94 20.99 12.73 2.56
C LYS A 94 21.43 13.83 3.52
N ALA A 95 22.46 14.57 3.16
CA ALA A 95 22.95 15.68 3.97
C ALA A 95 21.89 16.78 4.11
N ASN A 96 21.19 17.10 3.03
CA ASN A 96 20.11 18.09 3.05
C ASN A 96 18.97 17.65 3.98
N LEU A 97 18.66 16.34 4.00
CA LEU A 97 17.65 15.78 4.87
C LEU A 97 18.13 15.61 6.33
N GLY A 98 19.40 15.81 6.62
CA GLY A 98 19.97 15.57 7.94
C GLY A 98 20.20 14.10 8.26
N ILE A 99 20.25 13.24 7.25
CA ILE A 99 20.48 11.79 7.40
C ILE A 99 21.98 11.51 7.16
N LYS A 100 22.53 10.71 8.03
CA LYS A 100 23.94 10.29 7.90
C LYS A 100 24.12 9.12 6.95
#